data_7ad479c1259464e194e24f6a417ef29f
#
_entry.id   7ad479c1259464e194e24f6a417ef29f
#
_cell.length_a   1.000
_cell.length_b   1.000
_cell.length_c   1.000
_cell.angle_alpha   90.00
_cell.angle_beta   90.00
_cell.angle_gamma   90.00
#
_symmetry.space_group_name_H-M   'P 1'
#
loop_
_entity.id
_entity.type
_entity.pdbx_description
1 polymer ?
#
loop_
_entity_poly.entity_id
_entity_poly.type
_entity_poly.pdbx_seq_one_letter_code
_entity_poly.pdbx_strand_id
1 'polypeptide(L)'
;MSLPHPATNQIDLATVLAVLGDPTRLAIVGYLARNDVPLNCGQFLDLGSKTSLSYHLAKLREAGVTRTELRGTSRLISLRRADLDARFPGLLDSIIASAIKLPFNLRETADPADA
;
A
#
# COMPACT_ATOMS: atom_id res chain seq x y z
N MET A 1 11.18 -4.91 17.50
CA MET A 1 12.02 -4.29 16.46
C MET A 1 11.12 -3.72 15.38
N SER A 2 11.39 -2.52 14.92
CA SER A 2 10.60 -1.91 13.86
C SER A 2 11.40 -1.86 12.57
N LEU A 3 10.68 -1.89 11.44
CA LEU A 3 11.29 -1.75 10.13
C LEU A 3 11.59 -0.27 9.89
N PRO A 4 12.61 0.03 9.07
CA PRO A 4 12.93 1.43 8.78
C PRO A 4 11.83 2.10 7.95
N HIS A 5 11.54 3.34 8.32
CA HIS A 5 10.59 4.18 7.62
C HIS A 5 11.19 5.57 7.42
N PRO A 6 10.93 6.23 6.30
CA PRO A 6 11.38 7.62 6.15
C PRO A 6 10.60 8.52 7.10
N ALA A 7 11.26 9.55 7.61
CA ALA A 7 10.57 10.59 8.36
C ALA A 7 9.67 11.37 7.40
N THR A 8 8.65 12.04 7.94
CA THR A 8 7.70 12.77 7.10
C THR A 8 8.41 13.73 6.14
N ASN A 9 9.42 14.45 6.62
CA ASN A 9 10.13 15.42 5.79
C ASN A 9 11.09 14.78 4.77
N GLN A 10 11.25 13.47 4.82
CA GLN A 10 12.08 12.73 3.87
C GLN A 10 11.26 12.10 2.75
N ILE A 11 9.95 12.19 2.84
CA ILE A 11 9.07 11.61 1.81
C ILE A 11 9.16 12.49 0.56
N ASP A 12 9.53 11.86 -0.55
CA ASP A 12 9.79 12.55 -1.82
C ASP A 12 8.64 12.31 -2.80
N LEU A 13 8.13 13.37 -3.40
CA LEU A 13 6.97 13.30 -4.28
C LEU A 13 7.22 12.38 -5.48
N ALA A 14 8.36 12.52 -6.13
CA ALA A 14 8.66 11.71 -7.31
C ALA A 14 8.72 10.22 -6.96
N THR A 15 9.28 9.90 -5.81
CA THR A 15 9.36 8.52 -5.34
C THR A 15 7.97 7.97 -5.05
N VAL A 16 7.12 8.77 -4.41
CA VAL A 16 5.74 8.37 -4.13
C VAL A 16 5.00 8.08 -5.44
N LEU A 17 5.10 8.99 -6.40
CA LEU A 17 4.44 8.80 -7.69
C LEU A 17 4.96 7.57 -8.43
N ALA A 18 6.26 7.33 -8.35
CA ALA A 18 6.87 6.17 -9.01
C ALA A 18 6.36 4.86 -8.43
N VAL A 19 6.30 4.75 -7.10
CA VAL A 19 5.82 3.49 -6.50
C VAL A 19 4.33 3.29 -6.72
N LEU A 20 3.56 4.36 -6.81
CA LEU A 20 2.13 4.26 -7.08
C LEU A 20 1.80 4.01 -8.54
N GLY A 21 2.79 4.06 -9.42
CA GLY A 21 2.60 3.80 -10.85
C GLY A 21 2.54 2.33 -11.23
N ASP A 22 2.28 1.45 -10.27
CA ASP A 22 2.17 0.01 -10.48
C ASP A 22 0.78 -0.47 -10.11
N PRO A 23 0.11 -1.27 -10.98
CA PRO A 23 -1.27 -1.71 -10.68
C PRO A 23 -1.42 -2.45 -9.37
N THR A 24 -0.47 -3.33 -9.04
CA THR A 24 -0.54 -4.09 -7.80
C THR A 24 -0.43 -3.15 -6.59
N ARG A 25 0.47 -2.19 -6.66
CA ARG A 25 0.64 -1.26 -5.54
C ARG A 25 -0.56 -0.32 -5.42
N LEU A 26 -1.15 0.11 -6.54
CA LEU A 26 -2.39 0.89 -6.48
C LEU A 26 -3.52 0.08 -5.82
N ALA A 27 -3.60 -1.21 -6.15
CA ALA A 27 -4.60 -2.08 -5.56
C ALA A 27 -4.40 -2.22 -4.05
N ILE A 28 -3.15 -2.34 -3.60
CA ILE A 28 -2.84 -2.40 -2.17
C ILE A 28 -3.31 -1.12 -1.48
N VAL A 29 -2.99 0.03 -2.06
CA VAL A 29 -3.39 1.32 -1.49
C VAL A 29 -4.91 1.44 -1.41
N GLY A 30 -5.60 1.07 -2.49
CA GLY A 30 -7.07 1.09 -2.50
C GLY A 30 -7.67 0.18 -1.44
N TYR A 31 -7.07 -0.98 -1.26
CA TYR A 31 -7.55 -1.94 -0.27
C TYR A 31 -7.35 -1.40 1.15
N LEU A 32 -6.17 -0.83 1.41
CA LEU A 32 -5.90 -0.21 2.71
C LEU A 32 -6.83 0.96 2.98
N ALA A 33 -7.17 1.71 1.93
CA ALA A 33 -8.04 2.89 2.08
C ALA A 33 -9.48 2.51 2.46
N ARG A 34 -9.91 1.31 2.08
CA ARG A 34 -11.27 0.84 2.40
C ARG A 34 -11.40 0.36 3.83
N ASN A 35 -10.28 0.17 4.51
CA ASN A 35 -10.28 -0.38 5.85
C ASN A 35 -9.68 0.64 6.81
N ASP A 36 -10.38 0.88 7.92
CA ASP A 36 -9.95 1.87 8.89
C ASP A 36 -8.93 1.33 9.87
N VAL A 37 -8.63 0.04 9.79
CA VAL A 37 -7.68 -0.61 10.69
C VAL A 37 -6.51 -1.16 9.88
N PRO A 38 -5.34 -1.29 10.50
CA PRO A 38 -4.20 -1.89 9.81
C PRO A 38 -4.51 -3.31 9.36
N LEU A 39 -4.01 -3.66 8.18
CA LEU A 39 -4.23 -4.97 7.61
C LEU A 39 -2.98 -5.83 7.75
N ASN A 40 -3.23 -7.11 7.95
CA ASN A 40 -2.19 -8.11 8.06
C ASN A 40 -1.66 -8.46 6.67
N CYS A 41 -0.36 -8.73 6.56
CA CYS A 41 0.28 -9.08 5.30
C CYS A 41 -0.43 -10.21 4.55
N GLY A 42 -0.92 -11.20 5.30
CA GLY A 42 -1.60 -12.34 4.70
C GLY A 42 -2.88 -12.00 3.97
N GLN A 43 -3.48 -10.86 4.28
CA GLN A 43 -4.72 -10.44 3.64
C GLN A 43 -4.49 -9.98 2.19
N PHE A 44 -3.24 -9.78 1.80
CA PHE A 44 -2.89 -9.37 0.44
C PHE A 44 -2.41 -10.53 -0.44
N LEU A 45 -2.45 -11.76 0.06
CA LEU A 45 -1.90 -12.89 -0.69
C LEU A 45 -2.62 -13.16 -2.01
N ASP A 46 -3.85 -12.68 -2.15
CA ASP A 46 -4.58 -12.80 -3.41
C ASP A 46 -3.95 -11.98 -4.53
N LEU A 47 -3.01 -11.09 -4.19
CA LEU A 47 -2.37 -10.20 -5.16
C LEU A 47 -1.20 -10.83 -5.89
N GLY A 48 -0.76 -11.98 -5.44
CA GLY A 48 0.37 -12.64 -6.07
C GLY A 48 1.13 -13.49 -5.07
N SER A 49 2.32 -13.88 -5.46
CA SER A 49 3.16 -14.69 -4.60
C SER A 49 3.61 -13.90 -3.37
N LYS A 50 3.96 -14.62 -2.33
CA LYS A 50 4.46 -14.00 -1.11
C LYS A 50 5.71 -13.15 -1.38
N THR A 51 6.59 -13.62 -2.26
CA THR A 51 7.81 -12.91 -2.62
C THR A 51 7.50 -11.61 -3.35
N SER A 52 6.61 -11.67 -4.33
CA SER A 52 6.19 -10.50 -5.10
C SER A 52 5.53 -9.47 -4.18
N LEU A 53 4.64 -9.94 -3.31
CA LEU A 53 3.93 -9.08 -2.38
C LEU A 53 4.89 -8.39 -1.42
N SER A 54 5.86 -9.14 -0.89
CA SER A 54 6.87 -8.56 0.01
C SER A 54 7.65 -7.45 -0.67
N TYR A 55 7.99 -7.64 -1.95
CA TYR A 55 8.68 -6.62 -2.73
C TYR A 55 7.84 -5.34 -2.84
N HIS A 56 6.56 -5.48 -3.20
CA HIS A 56 5.68 -4.32 -3.36
C HIS A 56 5.45 -3.60 -2.03
N LEU A 57 5.26 -4.35 -0.96
CA LEU A 57 5.06 -3.75 0.36
C LEU A 57 6.31 -3.01 0.82
N ALA A 58 7.49 -3.57 0.55
CA ALA A 58 8.74 -2.90 0.90
C ALA A 58 8.90 -1.60 0.12
N LYS A 59 8.55 -1.59 -1.17
CA LYS A 59 8.63 -0.38 -1.99
C LYS A 59 7.70 0.72 -1.45
N LEU A 60 6.49 0.36 -1.08
CA LEU A 60 5.54 1.31 -0.51
C LEU A 60 6.05 1.86 0.83
N ARG A 61 6.62 1.01 1.67
CA ARG A 61 7.16 1.44 2.95
C ARG A 61 8.34 2.39 2.77
N GLU A 62 9.27 2.03 1.88
CA GLU A 62 10.47 2.83 1.64
C GLU A 62 10.13 4.21 1.09
N ALA A 63 9.06 4.30 0.31
CA ALA A 63 8.61 5.58 -0.24
C ALA A 63 7.82 6.42 0.75
N GLY A 64 7.44 5.84 1.89
CA GLY A 64 6.68 6.57 2.90
C GLY A 64 5.18 6.52 2.70
N VAL A 65 4.69 5.66 1.81
CA VAL A 65 3.25 5.54 1.56
C VAL A 65 2.56 4.72 2.64
N THR A 66 3.24 3.68 3.12
CA THR A 66 2.69 2.81 4.15
C THR A 66 3.61 2.70 5.35
N ARG A 67 3.02 2.27 6.45
CA ARG A 67 3.74 1.94 7.68
C ARG A 67 3.54 0.46 7.94
N THR A 68 4.61 -0.22 8.30
CA THR A 68 4.55 -1.63 8.68
C THR A 68 4.97 -1.76 10.12
N GLU A 69 4.10 -2.31 10.94
CA GLU A 69 4.38 -2.58 12.35
C GLU A 69 4.52 -4.07 12.56
N LEU A 70 5.55 -4.44 13.32
CA LEU A 70 5.73 -5.85 13.70
C LEU A 70 5.04 -6.08 15.04
N ARG A 71 4.09 -7.02 15.05
CA ARG A 71 3.35 -7.40 16.24
C ARG A 71 3.45 -8.92 16.40
N GLY A 72 4.38 -9.37 17.23
CA GLY A 72 4.67 -10.79 17.35
C GLY A 72 5.14 -11.33 16.01
N THR A 73 4.43 -12.31 15.46
CA THR A 73 4.75 -12.88 14.15
C THR A 73 4.00 -12.19 13.01
N SER A 74 3.16 -11.20 13.33
CA SER A 74 2.35 -10.52 12.33
C SER A 74 2.97 -9.19 11.90
N ARG A 75 2.69 -8.82 10.66
CA ARG A 75 3.04 -7.51 10.13
C ARG A 75 1.75 -6.79 9.81
N LEU A 76 1.56 -5.64 10.45
CA LEU A 76 0.36 -4.82 10.26
C LEU A 76 0.71 -3.65 9.36
N ILE A 77 -0.05 -3.50 8.29
CA ILE A 77 0.20 -2.50 7.25
C ILE A 77 -0.89 -1.44 7.31
N SER A 78 -0.51 -0.17 7.28
CA SER A 78 -1.47 0.94 7.24
C SER A 78 -0.96 2.04 6.34
N LEU A 79 -1.88 2.90 5.85
CA LEU A 79 -1.50 4.06 5.05
C LEU A 79 -1.03 5.19 5.96
N ARG A 80 -0.02 5.90 5.53
CA ARG A 80 0.48 7.08 6.25
C ARG A 80 -0.27 8.32 5.77
N ARG A 81 -1.59 8.34 5.95
CA ARG A 81 -2.45 9.42 5.43
C ARG A 81 -2.05 10.79 5.95
N ALA A 82 -1.83 10.90 7.26
CA ALA A 82 -1.52 12.20 7.85
C ALA A 82 -0.20 12.75 7.34
N ASP A 83 0.81 11.89 7.24
CA ASP A 83 2.11 12.30 6.75
C ASP A 83 2.07 12.72 5.29
N LEU A 84 1.39 11.93 4.46
CA LEU A 84 1.29 12.23 3.04
C LEU A 84 0.47 13.49 2.80
N ASP A 85 -0.58 13.69 3.60
CA ASP A 85 -1.42 14.87 3.47
C ASP A 85 -0.68 16.13 3.91
N ALA A 86 0.18 16.01 4.92
CA ALA A 86 1.00 17.11 5.37
C ALA A 86 2.02 17.53 4.32
N ARG A 87 2.59 16.55 3.61
CA ARG A 87 3.60 16.83 2.58
C ARG A 87 2.98 17.24 1.24
N PHE A 88 1.91 16.57 0.85
CA PHE A 88 1.29 16.74 -0.46
C PHE A 88 -0.22 16.81 -0.29
N PRO A 89 -0.75 17.97 0.13
CA PRO A 89 -2.18 18.10 0.44
C PRO A 89 -3.07 17.69 -0.73
N GLY A 90 -4.01 16.79 -0.45
CA GLY A 90 -4.98 16.33 -1.44
C GLY A 90 -4.51 15.27 -2.40
N LEU A 91 -3.20 14.98 -2.46
CA LEU A 91 -2.68 14.02 -3.42
C LEU A 91 -3.19 12.60 -3.15
N LEU A 92 -3.04 12.13 -1.93
CA LEU A 92 -3.44 10.75 -1.60
C LEU A 92 -4.94 10.58 -1.75
N ASP A 93 -5.73 11.53 -1.30
CA ASP A 93 -7.18 11.45 -1.44
C ASP A 93 -7.62 11.36 -2.88
N SER A 94 -6.98 12.11 -3.77
CA SER A 94 -7.28 12.07 -5.19
C SER A 94 -6.93 10.71 -5.79
N ILE A 95 -5.78 10.16 -5.40
CA ILE A 95 -5.33 8.85 -5.88
C ILE A 95 -6.29 7.76 -5.39
N ILE A 96 -6.66 7.80 -4.12
CA ILE A 96 -7.58 6.81 -3.55
C ILE A 96 -8.92 6.86 -4.26
N ALA A 97 -9.47 8.05 -4.47
CA ALA A 97 -10.76 8.20 -5.12
C ALA A 97 -10.75 7.60 -6.53
N SER A 98 -9.62 7.72 -7.21
CA SER A 98 -9.46 7.15 -8.55
C SER A 98 -9.19 5.65 -8.51
N ALA A 99 -8.35 5.21 -7.58
CA ALA A 99 -7.96 3.81 -7.49
C ALA A 99 -9.14 2.92 -7.12
N ILE A 100 -10.03 3.41 -6.25
CA ILE A 100 -11.20 2.66 -5.83
C ILE A 100 -12.13 2.38 -7.02
N LYS A 101 -12.12 3.26 -8.00
CA LYS A 101 -12.98 3.14 -9.19
C LYS A 101 -12.38 2.29 -10.29
N LEU A 102 -11.13 1.88 -10.16
CA LEU A 102 -10.50 1.05 -11.18
C LEU A 102 -11.20 -0.30 -11.27
N PRO A 103 -11.26 -0.89 -12.46
CA PRO A 103 -12.02 -2.12 -12.66
C PRO A 103 -11.37 -3.37 -12.07
N PHE A 104 -10.11 -3.31 -11.67
CA PHE A 104 -9.47 -4.49 -11.14
C PHE A 104 -9.89 -4.73 -9.69
N ASN A 105 -9.97 -5.99 -9.35
CA ASN A 105 -10.25 -6.44 -8.00
C ASN A 105 -9.26 -7.55 -7.72
N LEU A 106 -8.64 -7.52 -6.58
CA LEU A 106 -7.57 -8.47 -6.26
C LEU A 106 -8.04 -9.90 -6.30
N ARG A 107 -9.18 -10.15 -5.70
CA ARG A 107 -9.70 -11.51 -5.65
C ARG A 107 -10.11 -12.01 -7.02
N GLU A 108 -10.73 -11.15 -7.80
CA GLU A 108 -11.14 -11.51 -9.14
C GLU A 108 -9.94 -11.76 -10.04
N THR A 109 -8.91 -10.99 -9.85
CA THR A 109 -7.69 -11.15 -10.62
C THR A 109 -6.98 -12.46 -10.27
N ALA A 110 -7.00 -12.81 -9.02
CA ALA A 110 -6.34 -14.01 -8.53
C ALA A 110 -7.12 -15.26 -8.90
N ASP A 111 -8.42 -15.06 -9.06
CA ASP A 111 -9.30 -16.17 -9.29
C ASP A 111 -9.17 -16.67 -10.69
N PRO A 112 -9.08 -17.11 -11.12
CA PRO A 112 -8.99 -17.42 -12.21
C PRO A 112 -9.36 -18.05 -13.10
N ALA A 113 -9.46 -17.67 -12.95
CA ALA A 113 -9.74 -18.17 -13.61
C ALA A 113 -9.67 -19.24 -13.67
N ASP A 114 -9.60 -18.89 -12.94
CA ASP A 114 -9.41 -19.38 -12.64
C ASP A 114 -9.56 -19.82 -12.89
N ALA A 115 -9.71 -19.78 -12.99
CA ALA A 115 -9.75 -20.03 -13.19
C ALA A 115 -9.70 -20.30 -13.45
#